data_0737bf1c3e8068f766f9a63053a4eec1
#
_entry.id   0737bf1c3e8068f766f9a63053a4eec1
#
_cell.length_a   1.000
_cell.length_b   1.000
_cell.length_c   1.000
_cell.angle_alpha   90.00
_cell.angle_beta   90.00
_cell.angle_gamma   90.00
#
_symmetry.space_group_name_H-M   'P 1'
#
loop_
_entity.id
_entity.type
_entity.pdbx_description
1 polymer ?
#
loop_
_entity_poly.entity_id
_entity_poly.type
_entity_poly.pdbx_seq_one_letter_code
_entity_poly.pdbx_strand_id
1 'polypeptide(L)'
;VLKKLRSKMATSIDQIEERRLADRMADFDLTPIAEAPLRTRVTIAGEVQSVQVVPHLGSPSLEIVVSDGSGRAAAVFTGRRRLAGVDCGRRVLLEGVARRDRGRLLVVNPAYTIVE
;
A
#
# COMPACT_ATOMS: atom_id res chain seq x y z
N VAL A 1 24.70 -16.25 -0.13
CA VAL A 1 25.82 -16.20 -1.05
C VAL A 1 25.49 -16.87 -2.37
N LEU A 2 24.95 -18.06 -2.31
CA LEU A 2 24.52 -18.75 -3.53
C LEU A 2 23.46 -17.98 -4.28
N LYS A 3 22.56 -17.34 -3.58
CA LYS A 3 21.57 -16.50 -4.21
C LYS A 3 22.21 -15.39 -5.03
N LYS A 4 23.26 -14.79 -4.49
CA LYS A 4 23.98 -13.73 -5.19
C LYS A 4 24.64 -14.26 -6.44
N LEU A 5 25.22 -15.44 -6.36
CA LEU A 5 25.95 -16.01 -7.49
C LEU A 5 25.01 -16.51 -8.58
N ARG A 6 24.01 -17.27 -8.19
CA ARG A 6 23.13 -17.91 -9.17
C ARG A 6 22.34 -16.92 -9.99
N SER A 7 22.05 -15.79 -9.42
CA SER A 7 21.16 -14.83 -10.05
C SER A 7 21.84 -13.51 -10.29
N LYS A 8 23.14 -13.53 -10.51
CA LYS A 8 23.89 -12.29 -10.65
C LYS A 8 23.29 -11.39 -11.73
N MET A 9 22.88 -11.97 -12.85
CA MET A 9 22.25 -11.20 -13.91
C MET A 9 20.80 -10.86 -13.57
N ALA A 10 20.04 -11.83 -13.10
CA ALA A 10 18.68 -11.61 -12.66
C ALA A 10 18.65 -10.65 -11.47
N THR A 11 19.60 -10.79 -10.56
CA THR A 11 19.71 -9.92 -9.40
C THR A 11 19.98 -8.48 -9.80
N SER A 12 20.75 -8.27 -10.88
CA SER A 12 21.00 -6.92 -11.36
C SER A 12 19.72 -6.22 -11.80
N ILE A 13 18.83 -6.97 -12.45
CA ILE A 13 17.54 -6.42 -12.87
C ILE A 13 16.69 -6.11 -11.64
N ASP A 14 16.63 -7.03 -10.69
CA ASP A 14 15.87 -6.83 -9.46
C ASP A 14 16.38 -5.63 -8.67
N GLN A 15 17.69 -5.47 -8.60
CA GLN A 15 18.30 -4.33 -7.92
C GLN A 15 17.96 -3.01 -8.61
N ILE A 16 17.94 -3.01 -9.93
CA ILE A 16 17.55 -1.82 -10.68
C ILE A 16 16.10 -1.48 -10.42
N GLU A 17 15.23 -2.47 -10.42
CA GLU A 17 13.81 -2.26 -10.12
C GLU A 17 13.60 -1.77 -8.70
N GLU A 18 14.31 -2.35 -7.73
CA GLU A 18 14.25 -1.91 -6.34
C GLU A 18 14.73 -0.48 -6.18
N ARG A 19 15.78 -0.09 -6.87
CA ARG A 19 16.26 1.28 -6.84
C ARG A 19 15.25 2.24 -7.43
N ARG A 20 14.66 1.88 -8.56
CA ARG A 20 13.63 2.72 -9.17
C ARG A 20 12.45 2.92 -8.25
N LEU A 21 12.06 1.84 -7.57
CA LEU A 21 10.98 1.89 -6.61
C LEU A 21 11.35 2.77 -5.42
N ALA A 22 12.55 2.57 -4.88
CA ALA A 22 13.06 3.36 -3.77
C ALA A 22 13.18 4.84 -4.17
N ASP A 23 13.66 5.12 -5.37
CA ASP A 23 13.80 6.49 -5.86
C ASP A 23 12.42 7.16 -5.99
N ARG A 24 11.43 6.43 -6.47
CA ARG A 24 10.06 6.95 -6.55
C ARG A 24 9.50 7.22 -5.17
N MET A 25 9.74 6.29 -4.24
CA MET A 25 9.25 6.43 -2.87
C MET A 25 9.97 7.52 -2.11
N ALA A 26 11.23 7.77 -2.44
CA ALA A 26 12.01 8.81 -1.76
C ALA A 26 11.46 10.22 -2.01
N ASP A 27 10.71 10.41 -3.08
CA ASP A 27 10.06 11.68 -3.37
C ASP A 27 8.86 11.95 -2.46
N PHE A 28 8.45 10.95 -1.69
CA PHE A 28 7.30 11.05 -0.79
C PHE A 28 7.77 10.97 0.66
N ASP A 29 7.11 11.73 1.50
CA ASP A 29 7.35 11.68 2.94
C ASP A 29 6.53 10.51 3.51
N LEU A 30 7.10 9.32 3.45
CA LEU A 30 6.41 8.09 3.85
C LEU A 30 6.42 7.91 5.35
N THR A 31 5.27 7.53 5.88
CA THR A 31 5.12 7.20 7.29
C THR A 31 4.97 5.69 7.42
N PRO A 32 5.74 5.03 8.29
CA PRO A 32 5.50 3.61 8.57
C PRO A 32 4.08 3.40 9.10
N ILE A 33 3.43 2.36 8.63
CA ILE A 33 2.03 2.10 9.02
C ILE A 33 1.89 1.97 10.54
N ALA A 34 2.86 1.31 11.18
CA ALA A 34 2.82 1.12 12.63
C ALA A 34 2.93 2.44 13.40
N GLU A 35 3.45 3.48 12.78
CA GLU A 35 3.68 4.78 13.41
C GLU A 35 2.75 5.87 12.90
N ALA A 36 1.78 5.52 12.06
CA ALA A 36 0.91 6.52 11.46
C ALA A 36 0.06 7.23 12.52
N PRO A 37 0.17 8.56 12.60
CA PRO A 37 -0.66 9.31 13.54
C PRO A 37 -2.11 9.31 13.07
N LEU A 38 -3.04 9.29 14.03
CA LEU A 38 -4.45 9.31 13.72
C LEU A 38 -4.95 10.74 13.50
N ARG A 39 -5.98 10.87 12.67
CA ARG A 39 -6.63 12.16 12.38
C ARG A 39 -5.70 13.16 11.71
N THR A 40 -4.65 12.68 11.10
CA THR A 40 -3.67 13.52 10.41
C THR A 40 -3.48 12.94 9.01
N ARG A 41 -3.22 13.79 8.06
CA ARG A 41 -2.92 13.34 6.71
C ARG A 41 -1.57 12.66 6.69
N VAL A 42 -1.54 11.45 6.17
CA VAL A 42 -0.33 10.64 6.07
C VAL A 42 -0.19 10.07 4.67
N THR A 43 1.03 9.76 4.29
CA THR A 43 1.32 9.01 3.09
C THR A 43 1.98 7.70 3.50
N ILE A 44 1.32 6.62 3.21
CA ILE A 44 1.82 5.28 3.51
C ILE A 44 2.00 4.51 2.22
N ALA A 45 2.91 3.58 2.22
CA ALA A 45 3.13 2.69 1.09
C ALA A 45 3.07 1.27 1.58
N GLY A 46 2.58 0.37 0.77
CA GLY A 46 2.53 -1.03 1.16
C GLY A 46 2.18 -1.92 0.00
N GLU A 47 2.37 -3.21 0.25
CA GLU A 47 1.98 -4.25 -0.70
C GLU A 47 0.56 -4.65 -0.41
N VAL A 48 -0.25 -4.72 -1.46
CA VAL A 48 -1.65 -5.14 -1.35
C VAL A 48 -1.70 -6.62 -1.01
N GLN A 49 -2.32 -6.93 0.12
CA GLN A 49 -2.45 -8.31 0.59
C GLN A 49 -3.83 -8.89 0.34
N SER A 50 -4.84 -8.06 0.31
CA SER A 50 -6.19 -8.51 -0.02
C SER A 50 -6.97 -7.40 -0.70
N VAL A 51 -7.90 -7.81 -1.54
CA VAL A 51 -8.82 -6.92 -2.25
C VAL A 51 -10.18 -7.57 -2.18
N GLN A 52 -11.16 -6.87 -1.61
CA GLN A 52 -12.50 -7.43 -1.51
C GLN A 52 -13.55 -6.33 -1.54
N VAL A 53 -14.75 -6.70 -1.95
CA VAL A 53 -15.89 -5.79 -1.93
C VAL A 53 -16.63 -6.02 -0.62
N VAL A 54 -16.78 -4.95 0.14
CA VAL A 54 -17.45 -4.99 1.45
C VAL A 54 -18.49 -3.89 1.53
N PRO A 55 -19.54 -4.06 2.32
CA PRO A 55 -20.47 -2.97 2.56
C PRO A 55 -19.81 -1.95 3.49
N HIS A 56 -19.97 -0.68 3.16
CA HIS A 56 -19.48 0.41 3.99
C HIS A 56 -20.54 1.52 3.95
N LEU A 57 -21.13 1.81 5.11
CA LEU A 57 -22.20 2.79 5.22
C LEU A 57 -23.36 2.52 4.24
N GLY A 58 -23.69 1.24 4.08
CA GLY A 58 -24.80 0.83 3.23
C GLY A 58 -24.53 0.75 1.75
N SER A 59 -23.30 1.03 1.32
CA SER A 59 -22.90 0.96 -0.09
C SER A 59 -21.82 -0.08 -0.32
N PRO A 60 -21.81 -0.74 -1.47
CA PRO A 60 -20.68 -1.59 -1.80
C PRO A 60 -19.42 -0.73 -1.93
N SER A 61 -18.34 -1.21 -1.40
CA SER A 61 -17.08 -0.48 -1.40
C SER A 61 -15.93 -1.45 -1.60
N LEU A 62 -14.85 -0.98 -2.18
CA LEU A 62 -13.66 -1.77 -2.33
C LEU A 62 -12.78 -1.57 -1.09
N GLU A 63 -12.42 -2.66 -0.44
CA GLU A 63 -11.50 -2.62 0.69
C GLU A 63 -10.21 -3.34 0.30
N ILE A 64 -9.09 -2.66 0.46
CA ILE A 64 -7.79 -3.27 0.30
C ILE A 64 -7.06 -3.25 1.63
N VAL A 65 -6.27 -4.28 1.88
CA VAL A 65 -5.38 -4.33 3.03
C VAL A 65 -3.96 -4.29 2.49
N VAL A 66 -3.16 -3.37 3.01
CA VAL A 66 -1.78 -3.21 2.61
C VAL A 66 -0.86 -3.41 3.81
N SER A 67 0.34 -3.86 3.55
CA SER A 67 1.36 -4.05 4.58
C SER A 67 2.69 -3.51 4.09
N ASP A 68 3.39 -2.82 4.97
CA ASP A 68 4.75 -2.32 4.69
C ASP A 68 5.81 -3.03 5.52
N GLY A 69 5.43 -4.11 6.20
CA GLY A 69 6.31 -4.83 7.10
C GLY A 69 6.28 -4.30 8.53
N SER A 70 5.92 -3.06 8.74
CA SER A 70 5.79 -2.48 10.09
C SER A 70 4.39 -2.71 10.66
N GLY A 71 3.39 -2.80 9.78
CA GLY A 71 2.01 -2.97 10.19
C GLY A 71 1.12 -3.13 8.97
N ARG A 72 -0.18 -3.18 9.22
CA ARG A 72 -1.19 -3.31 8.18
C ARG A 72 -2.19 -2.17 8.27
N ALA A 73 -2.67 -1.75 7.12
CA ALA A 73 -3.70 -0.73 7.03
C ALA A 73 -4.76 -1.18 6.03
N ALA A 74 -5.99 -0.80 6.31
CA ALA A 74 -7.09 -0.99 5.36
C ALA A 74 -7.41 0.33 4.70
N ALA A 75 -7.69 0.29 3.41
CA ALA A 75 -8.17 1.44 2.67
C ALA A 75 -9.52 1.08 2.07
N VAL A 76 -10.49 1.96 2.21
CA VAL A 76 -11.84 1.75 1.72
C VAL A 76 -12.15 2.80 0.67
N PHE A 77 -12.56 2.35 -0.51
CA PHE A 77 -12.97 3.22 -1.61
C PHE A 77 -14.47 3.08 -1.78
N THR A 78 -15.20 4.04 -1.28
CA THR A 78 -16.67 3.98 -1.24
C THR A 78 -17.26 4.07 -2.65
N GLY A 79 -18.28 3.25 -2.90
CA GLY A 79 -18.96 3.25 -4.18
C GLY A 79 -18.18 2.60 -5.32
N ARG A 80 -17.03 2.02 -5.01
CA ARG A 80 -16.22 1.35 -6.03
C ARG A 80 -16.13 -0.13 -5.74
N ARG A 81 -16.04 -0.91 -6.79
CA ARG A 81 -15.87 -2.36 -6.70
C ARG A 81 -14.53 -2.81 -7.25
N ARG A 82 -13.86 -1.92 -7.95
CA ARG A 82 -12.60 -2.23 -8.60
C ARG A 82 -11.80 -0.96 -8.82
N LEU A 83 -10.49 -1.07 -8.70
CA LEU A 83 -9.54 -0.01 -9.05
C LEU A 83 -8.50 -0.61 -10.00
N ALA A 84 -8.25 0.08 -11.10
CA ALA A 84 -7.28 -0.38 -12.08
C ALA A 84 -5.89 -0.47 -11.45
N GLY A 85 -5.23 -1.61 -11.65
CA GLY A 85 -3.88 -1.84 -11.17
C GLY A 85 -3.76 -2.18 -9.69
N VAL A 86 -4.86 -2.20 -8.96
CA VAL A 86 -4.84 -2.54 -7.54
C VAL A 86 -5.17 -4.02 -7.40
N ASP A 87 -4.14 -4.84 -7.32
CA ASP A 87 -4.25 -6.29 -7.18
C ASP A 87 -3.29 -6.77 -6.11
N CYS A 88 -3.55 -7.96 -5.57
CA CYS A 88 -2.65 -8.55 -4.58
C CYS A 88 -1.23 -8.63 -5.12
N GLY A 89 -0.27 -8.27 -4.29
CA GLY A 89 1.14 -8.26 -4.65
C GLY A 89 1.62 -6.95 -5.24
N ARG A 90 0.73 -6.05 -5.62
CA ARG A 90 1.11 -4.73 -6.10
C ARG A 90 1.47 -3.81 -4.95
N ARG A 91 2.37 -2.90 -5.20
CA ARG A 91 2.71 -1.87 -4.22
C ARG A 91 1.98 -0.59 -4.56
N VAL A 92 1.42 0.02 -3.54
CA VAL A 92 0.64 1.24 -3.70
C VAL A 92 1.04 2.28 -2.67
N LEU A 93 0.93 3.53 -3.06
CA LEU A 93 1.02 4.66 -2.14
C LEU A 93 -0.40 5.10 -1.85
N LEU A 94 -0.69 5.34 -0.59
CA LEU A 94 -1.99 5.82 -0.14
C LEU A 94 -1.79 7.10 0.64
N GLU A 95 -2.51 8.14 0.27
CA GLU A 95 -2.44 9.41 0.97
C GLU A 95 -3.83 9.80 1.45
N GLY A 96 -3.94 10.03 2.73
CA GLY A 96 -5.21 10.39 3.32
C GLY A 96 -5.13 10.51 4.82
N VAL A 97 -6.28 10.69 5.45
CA VAL A 97 -6.36 10.83 6.90
C VAL A 97 -6.62 9.47 7.51
N ALA A 98 -5.71 9.04 8.37
CA ALA A 98 -5.80 7.74 9.02
C ALA A 98 -6.64 7.83 10.29
N ARG A 99 -7.41 6.79 10.55
CA ARG A 99 -8.15 6.63 11.77
C ARG A 99 -8.13 5.17 12.21
N ARG A 100 -8.53 4.91 13.43
CA ARG A 100 -8.61 3.54 13.91
C ARG A 100 -10.04 3.06 13.86
N ASP A 101 -10.20 1.87 13.31
CA ASP A 101 -11.50 1.23 13.22
C ASP A 101 -11.34 -0.24 13.61
N ARG A 102 -11.98 -0.65 14.68
CA ARG A 102 -11.92 -2.04 15.17
C ARG A 102 -10.49 -2.54 15.38
N GLY A 103 -9.64 -1.65 15.90
CA GLY A 103 -8.25 -2.00 16.21
C GLY A 103 -7.29 -1.96 15.03
N ARG A 104 -7.75 -1.61 13.84
CA ARG A 104 -6.88 -1.51 12.66
C ARG A 104 -6.82 -0.08 12.17
N LEU A 105 -5.74 0.24 11.48
CA LEU A 105 -5.63 1.53 10.81
C LEU A 105 -6.51 1.53 9.57
N LEU A 106 -7.30 2.57 9.43
CA LEU A 106 -8.24 2.69 8.31
C LEU A 106 -8.09 4.04 7.63
N VAL A 107 -8.05 4.05 6.31
CA VAL A 107 -8.04 5.26 5.50
C VAL A 107 -9.22 5.16 4.53
N VAL A 108 -10.11 6.15 4.58
CA VAL A 108 -11.30 6.15 3.72
C VAL A 108 -11.07 7.08 2.54
N ASN A 109 -11.28 6.55 1.35
CA ASN A 109 -11.11 7.27 0.08
C ASN A 109 -9.77 7.98 -0.04
N PRO A 110 -8.65 7.28 0.19
CA PRO A 110 -7.35 7.91 0.02
C PRO A 110 -7.05 8.15 -1.46
N ALA A 111 -6.18 9.11 -1.72
CA ALA A 111 -5.53 9.17 -3.02
C ALA A 111 -4.59 7.98 -3.13
N TYR A 112 -4.52 7.36 -4.28
CA TYR A 112 -3.65 6.20 -4.46
C TYR A 112 -2.80 6.32 -5.71
N THR A 113 -1.62 5.71 -5.64
CA THR A 113 -0.69 5.65 -6.76
C THR A 113 -0.12 4.24 -6.80
N ILE A 114 -0.14 3.63 -7.96
CA ILE A 114 0.50 2.32 -8.15
C ILE A 114 2.00 2.56 -8.29
N VAL A 115 2.77 1.84 -7.50
CA VAL A 115 4.23 1.97 -7.51
C VAL A 115 4.82 0.71 -8.13
N GLU A 116 5.52 0.89 -9.22
CA GLU A 116 6.18 -0.24 -9.90
C GLU A 116 7.62 0.06 -10.21
#